data_2728a58431889b93ad9dde57767705b9
#
_entry.id   2728a58431889b93ad9dde57767705b9
#
_cell.length_a   1.000
_cell.length_b   1.000
_cell.length_c   1.000
_cell.angle_alpha   90.00
_cell.angle_beta   90.00
_cell.angle_gamma   90.00
#
_symmetry.space_group_name_H-M   'P 1'
#
loop_
_entity.id
_entity.type
_entity.pdbx_description
1 polymer ?
#
loop_
_entity_poly.entity_id
_entity_poly.type
_entity_poly.pdbx_seq_one_letter_code
_entity_poly.pdbx_strand_id
1 'polypeptide(L)'
;RTADARFSLLRKKHISSKLGVDVSEFQGEDTDWQQVKESGIDFVIVRLGYRAYGESGVLVLDDMFDQNVQGALSAGLEVGVYFFSQATTLSETVEEADFVLEHIRQYDITAPVVFDTEEIKGDEARTDSNTREDFTNYCKVFCDSIKAEGYDAMIYANMKWMAFTLKLEELEGYDFWYADYHELPQCPYDYKMWQYSEAGTVPGIRASVDLDLWFQEEN
;
A
#
# COMPACT_ATOMS: atom_id res chain seq x y z
N ARG A 1 10.27 -1.55 -24.59
CA ARG A 1 9.84 -2.33 -23.40
C ARG A 1 9.88 -3.80 -23.76
N THR A 2 10.77 -4.56 -23.20
CA THR A 2 10.61 -6.01 -23.11
C THR A 2 9.40 -6.21 -22.20
N ALA A 3 8.28 -6.65 -22.78
CA ALA A 3 7.09 -6.97 -21.98
C ALA A 3 7.51 -8.08 -21.01
N ASP A 4 7.48 -7.78 -19.73
CA ASP A 4 7.73 -8.74 -18.68
C ASP A 4 6.80 -9.95 -18.90
N ALA A 5 7.32 -11.17 -18.82
CA ALA A 5 6.56 -12.39 -19.05
C ALA A 5 5.30 -12.46 -18.14
N ARG A 6 5.37 -11.85 -16.95
CA ARG A 6 4.28 -11.68 -16.00
C ARG A 6 3.09 -10.93 -16.60
N PHE A 7 3.36 -9.81 -17.28
CA PHE A 7 2.31 -9.00 -17.93
C PHE A 7 1.68 -9.72 -19.12
N SER A 8 2.46 -10.54 -19.84
CA SER A 8 1.95 -11.35 -20.94
C SER A 8 0.91 -12.37 -20.49
N LEU A 9 1.09 -12.94 -19.29
CA LEU A 9 0.15 -13.92 -18.72
C LEU A 9 -1.17 -13.25 -18.28
N LEU A 10 -1.09 -12.09 -17.66
CA LEU A 10 -2.26 -11.30 -17.24
C LEU A 10 -3.06 -10.80 -18.46
N ARG A 11 -2.40 -10.32 -19.51
CA ARG A 11 -3.06 -9.92 -20.76
C ARG A 11 -3.81 -11.07 -21.43
N LYS A 12 -3.32 -12.30 -21.35
CA LYS A 12 -4.01 -13.50 -21.88
C LYS A 12 -5.32 -13.79 -21.16
N LYS A 13 -5.50 -13.29 -19.92
CA LYS A 13 -6.77 -13.42 -19.18
C LYS A 13 -7.74 -12.28 -19.41
N HIS A 14 -7.44 -11.34 -20.33
CA HIS A 14 -8.24 -10.14 -20.61
C HIS A 14 -8.46 -9.22 -19.39
N ILE A 15 -7.54 -9.23 -18.44
CA ILE A 15 -7.55 -8.33 -17.28
C ILE A 15 -6.78 -7.07 -17.69
N SER A 16 -7.42 -5.91 -17.62
CA SER A 16 -6.72 -4.63 -17.72
C SER A 16 -6.02 -4.31 -16.40
N SER A 17 -4.91 -3.60 -16.46
CA SER A 17 -4.15 -3.20 -15.28
C SER A 17 -3.52 -1.84 -15.46
N LYS A 18 -3.41 -1.10 -14.36
CA LYS A 18 -2.63 0.13 -14.25
C LYS A 18 -1.25 -0.21 -13.70
N LEU A 19 -0.23 0.51 -14.17
CA LEU A 19 1.13 0.44 -13.63
C LEU A 19 1.28 1.49 -12.54
N GLY A 20 1.86 1.11 -11.42
CA GLY A 20 2.10 2.00 -10.29
C GLY A 20 3.46 1.84 -9.65
N VAL A 21 3.69 2.73 -8.72
CA VAL A 21 4.82 2.70 -7.79
C VAL A 21 4.31 2.98 -6.39
N ASP A 22 5.01 2.50 -5.36
CA ASP A 22 4.82 3.02 -4.02
C ASP A 22 6.10 3.71 -3.53
N VAL A 23 5.91 4.79 -2.77
CA VAL A 23 6.99 5.70 -2.37
C VAL A 23 6.82 6.18 -0.94
N SER A 24 7.95 6.57 -0.34
CA SER A 24 8.04 7.19 0.97
C SER A 24 9.17 8.23 0.97
N GLU A 25 9.57 8.71 2.14
CA GLU A 25 10.78 9.57 2.30
C GLU A 25 12.05 8.93 1.72
N PHE A 26 12.10 7.59 1.60
CA PHE A 26 13.28 6.87 1.09
C PHE A 26 13.56 7.13 -0.39
N GLN A 27 12.59 7.55 -1.18
CA GLN A 27 12.81 7.92 -2.58
C GLN A 27 13.38 9.33 -2.73
N GLY A 28 13.36 10.14 -1.63
CA GLY A 28 14.01 11.45 -1.53
C GLY A 28 13.23 12.61 -2.14
N GLU A 29 13.80 13.81 -1.97
CA GLU A 29 13.14 15.08 -2.31
C GLU A 29 13.11 15.38 -3.82
N ASP A 30 13.92 14.70 -4.61
CA ASP A 30 14.20 15.02 -6.02
C ASP A 30 13.36 14.20 -7.02
N THR A 31 12.15 13.75 -6.64
CA THR A 31 11.28 13.01 -7.57
C THR A 31 10.67 13.95 -8.61
N ASP A 32 10.97 13.67 -9.89
CA ASP A 32 10.35 14.35 -11.04
C ASP A 32 9.07 13.61 -11.46
N TRP A 33 7.95 13.99 -10.85
CA TRP A 33 6.66 13.36 -11.07
C TRP A 33 6.16 13.45 -12.52
N GLN A 34 6.56 14.50 -13.26
CA GLN A 34 6.25 14.60 -14.68
C GLN A 34 6.95 13.50 -15.50
N GLN A 35 8.24 13.25 -15.23
CA GLN A 35 8.96 12.14 -15.85
C GLN A 35 8.38 10.77 -15.43
N VAL A 36 7.97 10.62 -14.18
CA VAL A 36 7.29 9.40 -13.70
C VAL A 36 6.04 9.14 -14.53
N LYS A 37 5.17 10.14 -14.70
CA LYS A 37 3.97 10.03 -15.52
C LYS A 37 4.29 9.70 -16.99
N GLU A 38 5.24 10.40 -17.60
CA GLU A 38 5.66 10.19 -18.97
C GLU A 38 6.29 8.80 -19.22
N SER A 39 6.84 8.17 -18.18
CA SER A 39 7.35 6.79 -18.25
C SER A 39 6.26 5.74 -18.38
N GLY A 40 4.99 6.11 -18.18
CA GLY A 40 3.82 5.26 -18.30
C GLY A 40 3.34 4.68 -16.96
N ILE A 41 3.68 5.33 -15.86
CA ILE A 41 3.07 5.09 -14.55
C ILE A 41 1.70 5.75 -14.53
N ASP A 42 0.70 5.05 -14.01
CA ASP A 42 -0.68 5.48 -13.95
C ASP A 42 -1.07 5.97 -12.55
N PHE A 43 -0.54 5.34 -11.50
CA PHE A 43 -0.85 5.63 -10.11
C PHE A 43 0.37 5.55 -9.19
N VAL A 44 0.22 6.12 -8.00
CA VAL A 44 1.19 6.00 -6.90
C VAL A 44 0.48 5.75 -5.59
N ILE A 45 1.06 4.90 -4.74
CA ILE A 45 0.67 4.75 -3.34
C ILE A 45 1.75 5.42 -2.47
N VAL A 46 1.41 6.50 -1.80
CA VAL A 46 2.36 7.31 -1.02
C VAL A 46 2.28 6.93 0.46
N ARG A 47 3.43 6.68 1.11
CA ARG A 47 3.40 6.52 2.56
C ARG A 47 2.92 7.80 3.22
N LEU A 48 1.79 7.72 3.91
CA LEU A 48 1.31 8.84 4.70
C LEU A 48 2.12 8.99 5.98
N GLY A 49 2.41 7.88 6.62
CA GLY A 49 3.13 7.86 7.87
C GLY A 49 3.14 6.48 8.49
N TYR A 50 3.48 6.44 9.76
CA TYR A 50 3.60 5.19 10.50
C TYR A 50 3.37 5.39 12.00
N ARG A 51 3.03 4.30 12.68
CA ARG A 51 3.16 4.23 14.15
C ARG A 51 4.52 3.65 14.49
N ALA A 52 5.29 4.36 15.32
CA ALA A 52 6.60 3.91 15.75
C ALA A 52 6.53 2.54 16.47
N TYR A 53 7.44 1.63 16.12
CA TYR A 53 7.45 0.27 16.66
C TYR A 53 7.99 0.16 18.12
N GLY A 54 8.61 1.23 18.64
CA GLY A 54 9.05 1.31 20.02
C GLY A 54 7.88 1.47 21.01
N GLU A 55 8.18 1.42 22.32
CA GLU A 55 7.17 1.47 23.39
C GLU A 55 6.23 2.67 23.31
N SER A 56 6.71 3.82 22.83
CA SER A 56 5.90 5.04 22.74
C SER A 56 4.74 4.95 21.74
N GLY A 57 4.90 4.17 20.67
CA GLY A 57 3.89 4.00 19.63
C GLY A 57 3.32 5.31 19.06
N VAL A 58 4.14 6.36 18.96
CA VAL A 58 3.71 7.67 18.44
C VAL A 58 3.37 7.58 16.96
N LEU A 59 2.37 8.35 16.53
CA LEU A 59 2.06 8.53 15.11
C LEU A 59 3.04 9.53 14.52
N VAL A 60 3.61 9.19 13.37
CA VAL A 60 4.59 10.01 12.65
C VAL A 60 4.11 10.19 11.22
N LEU A 61 4.04 11.43 10.77
CA LEU A 61 3.82 11.75 9.36
C LEU A 61 5.13 11.53 8.60
N ASP A 62 5.06 10.97 7.40
CA ASP A 62 6.22 10.86 6.51
C ASP A 62 6.65 12.25 6.06
N ASP A 63 7.95 12.57 6.18
CA ASP A 63 8.47 13.91 5.89
C ASP A 63 8.24 14.34 4.43
N MET A 64 8.09 13.38 3.52
CA MET A 64 7.87 13.61 2.09
C MET A 64 6.41 13.46 1.66
N PHE A 65 5.49 13.17 2.59
CA PHE A 65 4.09 12.89 2.26
C PHE A 65 3.44 13.98 1.42
N ASP A 66 3.41 15.21 1.92
CA ASP A 66 2.75 16.33 1.26
C ASP A 66 3.38 16.63 -0.12
N GLN A 67 4.71 16.60 -0.19
CA GLN A 67 5.43 16.86 -1.44
C GLN A 67 5.15 15.78 -2.49
N ASN A 68 5.16 14.51 -2.10
CA ASN A 68 4.89 13.40 -3.00
C ASN A 68 3.45 13.43 -3.51
N VAL A 69 2.46 13.62 -2.62
CA VAL A 69 1.04 13.70 -3.01
C VAL A 69 0.80 14.88 -3.97
N GLN A 70 1.27 16.08 -3.61
CA GLN A 70 1.08 17.27 -4.46
C GLN A 70 1.76 17.13 -5.82
N GLY A 71 2.99 16.61 -5.83
CA GLY A 71 3.73 16.38 -7.06
C GLY A 71 3.04 15.37 -7.98
N ALA A 72 2.62 14.25 -7.44
CA ALA A 72 1.93 13.20 -8.19
C ALA A 72 0.58 13.66 -8.75
N LEU A 73 -0.25 14.33 -7.95
CA LEU A 73 -1.51 14.92 -8.39
C LEU A 73 -1.30 15.96 -9.48
N SER A 74 -0.28 16.83 -9.33
CA SER A 74 0.04 17.85 -10.34
C SER A 74 0.49 17.25 -11.68
N ALA A 75 1.11 16.08 -11.67
CA ALA A 75 1.47 15.33 -12.87
C ALA A 75 0.32 14.50 -13.46
N GLY A 76 -0.85 14.47 -12.82
CA GLY A 76 -2.03 13.74 -13.27
C GLY A 76 -1.95 12.23 -13.01
N LEU A 77 -1.26 11.81 -11.96
CA LEU A 77 -1.30 10.45 -11.45
C LEU A 77 -2.54 10.26 -10.57
N GLU A 78 -3.08 9.04 -10.53
CA GLU A 78 -3.99 8.63 -9.47
C GLU A 78 -3.18 8.42 -8.19
N VAL A 79 -3.66 8.94 -7.07
CA VAL A 79 -2.94 8.90 -5.80
C VAL A 79 -3.72 8.15 -4.76
N GLY A 80 -3.10 7.15 -4.17
CA GLY A 80 -3.49 6.49 -2.94
C GLY A 80 -2.45 6.68 -1.86
N VAL A 81 -2.73 6.19 -0.68
CA VAL A 81 -1.80 6.29 0.45
C VAL A 81 -1.72 4.97 1.21
N TYR A 82 -0.60 4.74 1.89
CA TYR A 82 -0.50 3.66 2.87
C TYR A 82 -0.03 4.19 4.23
N PHE A 83 -0.48 3.53 5.28
CA PHE A 83 -0.06 3.79 6.64
C PHE A 83 0.53 2.53 7.25
N PHE A 84 1.80 2.62 7.71
CA PHE A 84 2.50 1.52 8.34
C PHE A 84 2.10 1.42 9.82
N SER A 85 1.25 0.44 10.10
CA SER A 85 0.67 0.22 11.42
C SER A 85 1.56 -0.61 12.33
N GLN A 86 1.63 -0.18 13.56
CA GLN A 86 2.16 -0.96 14.68
C GLN A 86 1.16 -0.95 15.86
N ALA A 87 -0.14 -0.97 15.54
CA ALA A 87 -1.18 -1.00 16.56
C ALA A 87 -1.14 -2.27 17.42
N THR A 88 -1.42 -2.11 18.70
CA THR A 88 -1.55 -3.20 19.66
C THR A 88 -2.93 -3.25 20.32
N THR A 89 -3.81 -2.32 19.95
CA THR A 89 -5.19 -2.24 20.40
C THR A 89 -6.11 -1.72 19.29
N LEU A 90 -7.40 -2.02 19.39
CA LEU A 90 -8.41 -1.46 18.49
C LEU A 90 -8.49 0.08 18.58
N SER A 91 -8.26 0.65 19.76
CA SER A 91 -8.23 2.11 19.93
C SER A 91 -7.09 2.75 19.15
N GLU A 92 -5.92 2.14 19.15
CA GLU A 92 -4.79 2.61 18.36
C GLU A 92 -5.06 2.50 16.85
N THR A 93 -5.76 1.45 16.42
CA THR A 93 -6.14 1.32 15.01
C THR A 93 -7.13 2.41 14.57
N VAL A 94 -8.07 2.78 15.44
CA VAL A 94 -8.96 3.93 15.18
C VAL A 94 -8.17 5.23 15.11
N GLU A 95 -7.21 5.45 16.03
CA GLU A 95 -6.32 6.62 15.98
C GLU A 95 -5.52 6.69 14.67
N GLU A 96 -5.03 5.55 14.16
CA GLU A 96 -4.33 5.47 12.88
C GLU A 96 -5.24 5.84 11.71
N ALA A 97 -6.48 5.32 11.69
CA ALA A 97 -7.46 5.66 10.66
C ALA A 97 -7.83 7.16 10.71
N ASP A 98 -8.07 7.70 11.90
CA ASP A 98 -8.38 9.12 12.09
C ASP A 98 -7.21 10.01 11.64
N PHE A 99 -5.98 9.62 11.98
CA PHE A 99 -4.77 10.32 11.55
C PHE A 99 -4.65 10.34 10.02
N VAL A 100 -4.88 9.22 9.37
CA VAL A 100 -4.87 9.13 7.90
C VAL A 100 -5.94 10.03 7.31
N LEU A 101 -7.18 9.94 7.78
CA LEU A 101 -8.31 10.73 7.29
C LEU A 101 -8.09 12.23 7.47
N GLU A 102 -7.51 12.67 8.60
CA GLU A 102 -7.19 14.07 8.83
C GLU A 102 -6.26 14.64 7.75
N HIS A 103 -5.24 13.86 7.35
CA HIS A 103 -4.22 14.33 6.41
C HIS A 103 -4.65 14.24 4.95
N ILE A 104 -5.49 13.27 4.57
CA ILE A 104 -5.89 13.09 3.17
C ILE A 104 -7.07 13.97 2.73
N ARG A 105 -7.89 14.49 3.63
CA ARG A 105 -9.11 15.26 3.31
C ARG A 105 -8.89 16.46 2.39
N GLN A 106 -7.68 17.00 2.38
CA GLN A 106 -7.32 18.16 1.55
C GLN A 106 -6.88 17.78 0.14
N TYR A 107 -6.73 16.51 -0.17
CA TYR A 107 -6.22 16.00 -1.44
C TYR A 107 -7.28 15.19 -2.19
N ASP A 108 -7.16 15.13 -3.50
CA ASP A 108 -7.97 14.28 -4.37
C ASP A 108 -7.38 12.86 -4.41
N ILE A 109 -7.69 12.07 -3.37
CA ILE A 109 -7.25 10.67 -3.25
C ILE A 109 -8.23 9.78 -4.02
N THR A 110 -7.76 9.21 -5.15
CA THR A 110 -8.56 8.43 -6.10
C THR A 110 -8.13 6.97 -6.20
N ALA A 111 -6.99 6.62 -5.64
CA ALA A 111 -6.53 5.25 -5.47
C ALA A 111 -6.67 4.82 -3.99
N PRO A 112 -6.53 3.54 -3.66
CA PRO A 112 -6.86 3.04 -2.33
C PRO A 112 -6.04 3.65 -1.17
N VAL A 113 -6.66 3.68 0.01
CA VAL A 113 -6.00 3.89 1.31
C VAL A 113 -5.68 2.52 1.88
N VAL A 114 -4.41 2.27 2.17
CA VAL A 114 -3.93 0.93 2.48
C VAL A 114 -3.49 0.81 3.94
N PHE A 115 -4.00 -0.21 4.61
CA PHE A 115 -3.51 -0.66 5.91
C PHE A 115 -2.33 -1.60 5.71
N ASP A 116 -1.15 -1.15 6.12
CA ASP A 116 0.09 -1.92 6.02
C ASP A 116 0.54 -2.34 7.42
N THR A 117 0.64 -3.64 7.66
CA THR A 117 1.17 -4.19 8.89
C THR A 117 2.10 -5.36 8.58
N GLU A 118 3.33 -5.25 9.06
CA GLU A 118 4.38 -6.20 8.76
C GLU A 118 5.21 -6.56 10.00
N GLU A 119 5.97 -7.64 9.87
CA GLU A 119 6.94 -8.05 10.87
C GLU A 119 8.16 -7.10 10.87
N ILE A 120 8.50 -6.55 12.02
CA ILE A 120 9.77 -5.84 12.20
C ILE A 120 10.89 -6.87 12.27
N LYS A 121 11.82 -6.80 11.32
CA LYS A 121 12.94 -7.73 11.24
C LYS A 121 14.15 -7.19 12.03
N GLY A 122 14.71 -8.03 12.89
CA GLY A 122 15.99 -7.75 13.56
C GLY A 122 15.90 -6.87 14.81
N ASP A 123 14.70 -6.52 15.25
CA ASP A 123 14.44 -5.79 16.47
C ASP A 123 13.13 -6.29 17.12
N GLU A 124 12.91 -5.99 18.40
CA GLU A 124 11.65 -6.25 19.07
C GLU A 124 10.61 -5.20 18.67
N ALA A 125 9.43 -5.67 18.29
CA ALA A 125 8.32 -4.81 17.93
C ALA A 125 7.21 -4.87 19.00
N ARG A 126 6.53 -3.77 19.19
CA ARG A 126 5.37 -3.70 20.08
C ARG A 126 4.24 -4.66 19.67
N THR A 127 4.21 -5.05 18.39
CA THR A 127 3.21 -5.97 17.81
C THR A 127 3.55 -7.45 17.98
N ASP A 128 4.70 -7.82 18.54
CA ASP A 128 5.13 -9.22 18.66
C ASP A 128 4.20 -10.09 19.52
N SER A 129 3.43 -9.46 20.41
CA SER A 129 2.43 -10.14 21.23
C SER A 129 1.04 -10.21 20.61
N ASN A 130 0.83 -9.57 19.48
CA ASN A 130 -0.47 -9.60 18.78
C ASN A 130 -0.79 -10.99 18.25
N THR A 131 -2.03 -11.39 18.42
CA THR A 131 -2.54 -12.66 17.89
C THR A 131 -3.06 -12.48 16.45
N ARG A 132 -3.35 -13.60 15.77
CA ARG A 132 -4.05 -13.60 14.48
C ARG A 132 -5.40 -12.88 14.55
N GLU A 133 -6.10 -13.03 15.65
CA GLU A 133 -7.36 -12.34 15.92
C GLU A 133 -7.16 -10.82 15.94
N ASP A 134 -6.12 -10.36 16.66
CA ASP A 134 -5.84 -8.94 16.80
C ASP A 134 -5.53 -8.30 15.44
N PHE A 135 -4.57 -8.87 14.68
CA PHE A 135 -4.23 -8.36 13.35
C PHE A 135 -5.44 -8.34 12.40
N THR A 136 -6.26 -9.39 12.43
CA THR A 136 -7.47 -9.47 11.59
C THR A 136 -8.48 -8.38 11.96
N ASN A 137 -8.68 -8.14 13.26
CA ASN A 137 -9.58 -7.10 13.72
C ASN A 137 -9.06 -5.69 13.42
N TYR A 138 -7.74 -5.47 13.49
CA TYR A 138 -7.15 -4.18 13.11
C TYR A 138 -7.35 -3.90 11.62
N CYS A 139 -7.13 -4.89 10.75
CA CYS A 139 -7.45 -4.74 9.32
C CYS A 139 -8.90 -4.31 9.09
N LYS A 140 -9.87 -4.97 9.76
CA LYS A 140 -11.29 -4.63 9.64
C LYS A 140 -11.57 -3.21 10.11
N VAL A 141 -11.14 -2.87 11.33
CA VAL A 141 -11.43 -1.56 11.94
C VAL A 141 -10.86 -0.43 11.10
N PHE A 142 -9.61 -0.54 10.64
CA PHE A 142 -9.02 0.47 9.79
C PHE A 142 -9.79 0.62 8.46
N CYS A 143 -9.95 -0.48 7.73
CA CYS A 143 -10.60 -0.46 6.42
C CYS A 143 -12.06 0.02 6.51
N ASP A 144 -12.80 -0.38 7.55
CA ASP A 144 -14.18 0.06 7.74
C ASP A 144 -14.26 1.56 8.06
N SER A 145 -13.33 2.10 8.86
CA SER A 145 -13.22 3.53 9.14
C SER A 145 -12.96 4.34 7.86
N ILE A 146 -12.04 3.87 7.03
CA ILE A 146 -11.71 4.51 5.75
C ILE A 146 -12.90 4.46 4.78
N LYS A 147 -13.55 3.29 4.64
CA LYS A 147 -14.72 3.11 3.77
C LYS A 147 -15.91 3.95 4.21
N ALA A 148 -16.10 4.15 5.51
CA ALA A 148 -17.19 4.98 6.05
C ALA A 148 -17.08 6.46 5.62
N GLU A 149 -15.87 6.95 5.34
CA GLU A 149 -15.61 8.30 4.82
C GLU A 149 -15.58 8.38 3.27
N GLY A 150 -15.91 7.26 2.60
CA GLY A 150 -16.09 7.20 1.15
C GLY A 150 -14.82 6.91 0.33
N TYR A 151 -13.74 6.50 0.97
CA TYR A 151 -12.51 6.07 0.28
C TYR A 151 -12.49 4.55 0.07
N ASP A 152 -11.82 4.11 -0.99
CA ASP A 152 -11.48 2.70 -1.15
C ASP A 152 -10.38 2.30 -0.16
N ALA A 153 -10.49 1.10 0.42
CA ALA A 153 -9.52 0.61 1.39
C ALA A 153 -9.00 -0.77 0.99
N MET A 154 -7.70 -1.00 1.20
CA MET A 154 -7.03 -2.29 0.98
C MET A 154 -6.17 -2.69 2.18
N ILE A 155 -5.85 -3.98 2.24
CA ILE A 155 -4.92 -4.56 3.20
C ILE A 155 -3.67 -4.98 2.44
N TYR A 156 -2.49 -4.46 2.83
CA TYR A 156 -1.22 -4.95 2.31
C TYR A 156 -0.82 -6.24 3.03
N ALA A 157 -0.43 -7.25 2.26
CA ALA A 157 0.04 -8.51 2.82
C ALA A 157 0.93 -9.29 1.84
N ASN A 158 1.94 -9.98 2.35
CA ASN A 158 2.66 -11.03 1.64
C ASN A 158 2.05 -12.42 1.94
N MET A 159 2.56 -13.47 1.29
CA MET A 159 2.08 -14.83 1.46
C MET A 159 2.12 -15.31 2.92
N LYS A 160 3.20 -15.01 3.65
CA LYS A 160 3.35 -15.41 5.06
C LYS A 160 2.24 -14.77 5.90
N TRP A 161 1.97 -13.49 5.66
CA TRP A 161 0.96 -12.73 6.38
C TRP A 161 -0.45 -13.28 6.11
N MET A 162 -0.79 -13.48 4.84
CA MET A 162 -2.08 -14.06 4.45
C MET A 162 -2.29 -15.47 5.02
N ALA A 163 -1.29 -16.34 4.93
CA ALA A 163 -1.43 -17.73 5.31
C ALA A 163 -1.39 -17.98 6.83
N PHE A 164 -0.61 -17.20 7.57
CA PHE A 164 -0.28 -17.52 8.97
C PHE A 164 -0.64 -16.44 9.99
N THR A 165 -0.80 -15.19 9.56
CA THR A 165 -1.05 -14.05 10.46
C THR A 165 -2.49 -13.55 10.38
N LEU A 166 -3.14 -13.63 9.24
CA LEU A 166 -4.52 -13.20 9.07
C LEU A 166 -5.49 -14.38 9.07
N LYS A 167 -6.72 -14.14 9.48
CA LYS A 167 -7.86 -15.06 9.32
C LYS A 167 -8.63 -14.64 8.07
N LEU A 168 -8.22 -15.14 6.90
CA LEU A 168 -8.77 -14.71 5.61
C LEU A 168 -10.28 -14.96 5.49
N GLU A 169 -10.79 -15.99 6.16
CA GLU A 169 -12.22 -16.29 6.22
C GLU A 169 -13.06 -15.17 6.87
N GLU A 170 -12.42 -14.34 7.70
CA GLU A 170 -13.05 -13.17 8.32
C GLU A 170 -12.83 -11.87 7.54
N LEU A 171 -11.99 -11.90 6.51
CA LEU A 171 -11.64 -10.77 5.65
C LEU A 171 -12.26 -10.90 4.25
N GLU A 172 -13.23 -11.80 4.06
CA GLU A 172 -14.01 -11.90 2.84
C GLU A 172 -14.73 -10.55 2.58
N GLY A 173 -14.52 -9.99 1.38
CA GLY A 173 -15.03 -8.65 1.02
C GLY A 173 -14.08 -7.49 1.30
N TYR A 174 -12.88 -7.75 1.80
CA TYR A 174 -11.79 -6.78 1.85
C TYR A 174 -10.81 -7.03 0.69
N ASP A 175 -10.36 -5.94 0.07
CA ASP A 175 -9.41 -6.01 -1.03
C ASP A 175 -7.97 -6.10 -0.51
N PHE A 176 -7.12 -6.81 -1.24
CA PHE A 176 -5.73 -7.00 -0.89
C PHE A 176 -4.78 -6.38 -1.91
N TRP A 177 -3.73 -5.74 -1.40
CA TRP A 177 -2.49 -5.41 -2.10
C TRP A 177 -1.45 -6.47 -1.72
N TYR A 178 -1.17 -7.38 -2.64
CA TYR A 178 -0.32 -8.54 -2.40
C TYR A 178 1.12 -8.30 -2.81
N ALA A 179 2.07 -8.57 -1.92
CA ALA A 179 3.49 -8.49 -2.20
C ALA A 179 4.08 -9.87 -2.51
N ASP A 180 4.64 -10.02 -3.71
CA ASP A 180 5.33 -11.24 -4.15
C ASP A 180 6.28 -10.91 -5.30
N TYR A 181 7.57 -11.08 -5.07
CA TYR A 181 8.62 -10.70 -6.03
C TYR A 181 9.08 -11.87 -6.91
N HIS A 182 8.37 -12.99 -6.89
CA HIS A 182 8.61 -14.09 -7.81
C HIS A 182 8.16 -13.75 -9.24
N GLU A 183 8.72 -14.45 -10.23
CA GLU A 183 8.36 -14.25 -11.64
C GLU A 183 6.85 -14.44 -11.91
N LEU A 184 6.21 -15.33 -11.17
CA LEU A 184 4.77 -15.53 -11.15
C LEU A 184 4.28 -15.46 -9.72
N PRO A 185 3.21 -14.71 -9.44
CA PRO A 185 2.66 -14.63 -8.09
C PRO A 185 2.13 -16.01 -7.66
N GLN A 186 2.50 -16.41 -6.46
CA GLN A 186 2.17 -17.74 -5.92
C GLN A 186 0.98 -17.70 -4.95
N CYS A 187 0.17 -16.64 -5.00
CA CYS A 187 -0.98 -16.48 -4.14
C CYS A 187 -2.18 -17.31 -4.65
N PRO A 188 -2.74 -18.20 -3.82
CA PRO A 188 -3.99 -18.90 -4.13
C PRO A 188 -5.25 -18.09 -3.79
N TYR A 189 -5.10 -16.92 -3.17
CA TYR A 189 -6.17 -16.04 -2.73
C TYR A 189 -6.34 -14.88 -3.69
N ASP A 190 -7.53 -14.28 -3.71
CA ASP A 190 -7.83 -13.12 -4.53
C ASP A 190 -7.12 -11.87 -4.00
N TYR A 191 -6.62 -11.03 -4.92
CA TYR A 191 -6.03 -9.73 -4.65
C TYR A 191 -6.28 -8.78 -5.81
N LYS A 192 -6.39 -7.48 -5.53
CA LYS A 192 -6.65 -6.44 -6.54
C LYS A 192 -5.41 -5.67 -6.96
N MET A 193 -4.37 -5.66 -6.12
CA MET A 193 -3.11 -5.01 -6.42
C MET A 193 -1.96 -5.95 -6.12
N TRP A 194 -0.90 -5.88 -6.92
CA TRP A 194 0.29 -6.71 -6.79
C TRP A 194 1.56 -5.88 -6.83
N GLN A 195 2.28 -5.84 -5.70
CA GLN A 195 3.65 -5.34 -5.63
C GLN A 195 4.58 -6.44 -6.13
N TYR A 196 5.11 -6.28 -7.34
CA TYR A 196 5.84 -7.34 -8.03
C TYR A 196 7.36 -7.15 -8.01
N SER A 197 7.85 -6.02 -7.50
CA SER A 197 9.29 -5.73 -7.37
C SER A 197 9.53 -4.74 -6.25
N GLU A 198 10.57 -4.99 -5.45
CA GLU A 198 11.10 -4.07 -4.44
C GLU A 198 12.37 -3.33 -4.90
N ALA A 199 12.72 -3.46 -6.18
CA ALA A 199 14.01 -2.96 -6.72
C ALA A 199 13.84 -2.44 -8.15
N GLY A 200 12.75 -1.72 -8.41
CA GLY A 200 12.47 -1.12 -9.70
C GLY A 200 13.31 0.14 -9.97
N THR A 201 13.35 0.51 -11.24
CA THR A 201 13.91 1.80 -11.70
C THR A 201 12.86 2.47 -12.59
N VAL A 202 12.48 3.69 -12.23
CA VAL A 202 11.50 4.50 -12.95
C VAL A 202 12.13 5.86 -13.28
N PRO A 203 12.06 6.33 -14.53
CA PRO A 203 12.48 7.69 -14.87
C PRO A 203 11.78 8.72 -13.98
N GLY A 204 12.54 9.64 -13.44
CA GLY A 204 12.02 10.63 -12.49
C GLY A 204 12.23 10.27 -11.01
N ILE A 205 12.53 9.01 -10.69
CA ILE A 205 12.88 8.56 -9.33
C ILE A 205 14.35 8.10 -9.33
N ARG A 206 15.17 8.69 -8.47
CA ARG A 206 16.61 8.37 -8.43
C ARG A 206 16.93 7.12 -7.63
N ALA A 207 16.19 6.90 -6.56
CA ALA A 207 16.35 5.71 -5.74
C ALA A 207 15.67 4.48 -6.37
N SER A 208 15.95 3.30 -5.84
CA SER A 208 15.15 2.12 -6.11
C SER A 208 13.72 2.36 -5.63
N VAL A 209 12.74 1.84 -6.34
CA VAL A 209 11.33 2.04 -6.06
C VAL A 209 10.56 0.74 -6.27
N ASP A 210 9.54 0.56 -5.48
CA ASP A 210 8.63 -0.57 -5.58
C ASP A 210 7.70 -0.40 -6.77
N LEU A 211 7.42 -1.52 -7.46
CA LEU A 211 6.61 -1.52 -8.68
C LEU A 211 5.34 -2.33 -8.47
N ASP A 212 4.22 -1.75 -8.92
CA ASP A 212 2.88 -2.26 -8.68
C ASP A 212 2.07 -2.46 -9.94
N LEU A 213 1.13 -3.40 -9.86
CA LEU A 213 0.04 -3.61 -10.80
C LEU A 213 -1.29 -3.54 -10.07
N TRP A 214 -2.15 -2.64 -10.50
CA TRP A 214 -3.52 -2.56 -10.02
C TRP A 214 -4.47 -3.11 -11.08
N PHE A 215 -5.12 -4.23 -10.76
CA PHE A 215 -6.04 -4.91 -11.67
C PHE A 215 -7.39 -4.19 -11.71
N GLN A 216 -7.87 -3.98 -12.93
CA GLN A 216 -9.14 -3.32 -13.18
C GLN A 216 -10.18 -4.37 -13.59
N GLU A 217 -11.36 -4.35 -12.97
CA GLU A 217 -12.48 -5.15 -13.43
C GLU A 217 -13.00 -4.56 -14.76
N GLU A 218 -13.13 -5.40 -15.78
CA GLU A 218 -13.84 -4.99 -17.00
C GLU A 218 -15.32 -4.89 -16.66
N ASN A 219 -15.90 -3.68 -16.84
CA ASN A 219 -17.33 -3.43 -16.74
C ASN A 219 -18.11 -4.06 -17.90
#